data_d84fe0285f862ce87bffa3e9d58599eb
#
_entry.id   d84fe0285f862ce87bffa3e9d58599eb
#
_cell.length_a   1.000
_cell.length_b   1.000
_cell.length_c   1.000
_cell.angle_alpha   90.00
_cell.angle_beta   90.00
_cell.angle_gamma   90.00
#
_symmetry.space_group_name_H-M   'P 1'
#
loop_
_entity.id
_entity.type
_entity.pdbx_description
1 polymer ?
#
loop_
_entity_poly.entity_id
_entity_poly.type
_entity_poly.pdbx_seq_one_letter_code
_entity_poly.pdbx_strand_id
1 'polypeptide(L)'
;MSRNLISSIIGAACIGVTMLSGSAPANAAGSHIDTIKQRGVLLCGTDNTEPGFGYLNTKTGKMEGLDVDYCRAAAAAVLGDPSKVKFVIVTDKSRFNALLTGEVDVVFAHSTVTLTREASIGVSFLPINFYDGTGILVKTALGVHHVSDLNGATICTTQGSGTEIAWANYAKAHNWNSTTKILTYQNDEQLFAALNSGRCNAMSTDKSALAGWKGNAPDPKALEILPETIDKSPLAGFTVSNDPKWHTLLRWLCFALIQAEESGITSENVAKYAKTSDDPYIQKFLGVNGNFGKLLGVAPDFVQLVIKAVGNYGEIYDRNLGPNTPYAIERKGSLNALWTDGGLMYSPPWY
;
A
#
# COMPACT_ATOMS: atom_id res chain seq x y z
N MET A 1 -19.09 -96.30 17.51
CA MET A 1 -20.28 -95.53 17.87
C MET A 1 -20.24 -94.22 17.16
N SER A 2 -21.15 -94.14 16.28
CA SER A 2 -21.50 -93.06 15.33
C SER A 2 -21.85 -91.73 15.96
N ARG A 3 -21.51 -90.65 15.26
CA ARG A 3 -22.49 -89.58 15.04
C ARG A 3 -22.01 -88.53 13.97
N ASN A 4 -22.75 -88.50 12.87
CA ASN A 4 -22.67 -87.56 11.81
C ASN A 4 -23.11 -86.21 12.33
N LEU A 5 -22.44 -85.14 11.88
CA LEU A 5 -22.93 -83.80 11.93
C LEU A 5 -22.76 -83.09 10.55
N ILE A 6 -23.89 -82.81 9.97
CA ILE A 6 -24.09 -82.11 8.72
C ILE A 6 -23.83 -80.60 8.96
N SER A 7 -22.90 -80.01 8.23
CA SER A 7 -22.67 -78.55 8.25
C SER A 7 -23.34 -77.93 7.05
N SER A 8 -24.33 -77.13 7.31
CA SER A 8 -25.00 -76.24 6.33
C SER A 8 -24.15 -75.03 6.05
N ILE A 9 -23.82 -74.84 4.78
CA ILE A 9 -23.14 -73.59 4.27
C ILE A 9 -24.21 -72.59 3.98
N ILE A 10 -24.25 -71.47 4.73
CA ILE A 10 -25.02 -70.28 4.44
C ILE A 10 -24.11 -69.31 3.70
N GLY A 11 -24.39 -69.16 2.42
CA GLY A 11 -23.70 -68.13 1.61
C GLY A 11 -24.24 -66.71 1.92
N ALA A 12 -23.39 -65.89 2.48
CA ALA A 12 -23.70 -64.45 2.64
C ALA A 12 -23.27 -63.68 1.39
N ALA A 13 -24.25 -63.21 0.63
CA ALA A 13 -24.02 -62.31 -0.48
C ALA A 13 -23.77 -60.88 0.06
N CYS A 14 -22.51 -60.45 0.05
CA CYS A 14 -22.17 -59.05 0.32
C CYS A 14 -22.50 -58.18 -0.91
N ILE A 15 -23.57 -57.43 -0.81
CA ILE A 15 -23.89 -56.35 -1.76
C ILE A 15 -23.01 -55.18 -1.41
N GLY A 16 -21.96 -54.96 -2.20
CA GLY A 16 -21.08 -53.80 -2.11
C GLY A 16 -21.79 -52.56 -2.64
N VAL A 17 -22.26 -51.73 -1.71
CA VAL A 17 -22.75 -50.36 -2.07
C VAL A 17 -21.49 -49.49 -2.29
N THR A 18 -21.09 -49.29 -3.55
CA THR A 18 -20.12 -48.28 -3.95
C THR A 18 -20.74 -46.90 -3.76
N MET A 19 -20.42 -46.25 -2.64
CA MET A 19 -20.69 -44.82 -2.46
C MET A 19 -19.77 -44.05 -3.44
N LEU A 20 -20.33 -43.62 -4.56
CA LEU A 20 -19.72 -42.54 -5.36
C LEU A 20 -19.75 -41.28 -4.51
N SER A 21 -18.66 -41.01 -3.81
CA SER A 21 -18.39 -39.69 -3.22
C SER A 21 -18.21 -38.73 -4.37
N GLY A 22 -19.30 -38.10 -4.83
CA GLY A 22 -19.27 -36.95 -5.71
C GLY A 22 -18.53 -35.85 -4.95
N SER A 23 -17.26 -35.64 -5.27
CA SER A 23 -16.57 -34.40 -4.92
C SER A 23 -17.36 -33.26 -5.55
N ALA A 24 -18.19 -32.57 -4.76
CA ALA A 24 -18.71 -31.28 -5.16
C ALA A 24 -17.48 -30.44 -5.53
N PRO A 25 -17.48 -29.77 -6.71
CA PRO A 25 -16.41 -28.84 -7.00
C PRO A 25 -16.40 -27.83 -5.84
N ALA A 26 -15.25 -27.73 -5.15
CA ALA A 26 -15.03 -26.62 -4.25
C ALA A 26 -15.32 -25.37 -5.06
N ASN A 27 -16.39 -24.65 -4.75
CA ASN A 27 -16.63 -23.34 -5.31
C ASN A 27 -15.36 -22.55 -5.07
N ALA A 28 -14.55 -22.36 -6.12
CA ALA A 28 -13.47 -21.41 -6.08
C ALA A 28 -14.11 -20.10 -5.65
N ALA A 29 -13.79 -19.62 -4.45
CA ALA A 29 -14.25 -18.32 -3.97
C ALA A 29 -14.00 -17.35 -5.11
N GLY A 30 -15.05 -16.65 -5.58
CA GLY A 30 -14.96 -15.74 -6.72
C GLY A 30 -13.83 -14.76 -6.48
N SER A 31 -13.07 -14.41 -7.52
CA SER A 31 -12.01 -13.40 -7.40
C SER A 31 -12.57 -12.12 -6.78
N HIS A 32 -11.75 -11.40 -6.00
CA HIS A 32 -12.10 -10.06 -5.50
C HIS A 32 -12.60 -9.14 -6.62
N ILE A 33 -12.06 -9.28 -7.85
CA ILE A 33 -12.52 -8.54 -9.04
C ILE A 33 -14.02 -8.75 -9.27
N ASP A 34 -14.49 -9.99 -9.22
CA ASP A 34 -15.91 -10.30 -9.46
C ASP A 34 -16.79 -9.79 -8.31
N THR A 35 -16.32 -9.95 -7.07
CA THR A 35 -17.00 -9.44 -5.88
C THR A 35 -17.15 -7.92 -5.91
N ILE A 36 -16.08 -7.20 -6.27
CA ILE A 36 -16.07 -5.73 -6.40
C ILE A 36 -17.04 -5.29 -7.51
N LYS A 37 -17.03 -5.97 -8.67
CA LYS A 37 -17.95 -5.68 -9.77
C LYS A 37 -19.41 -5.90 -9.39
N GLN A 38 -19.71 -6.99 -8.71
CA GLN A 38 -21.08 -7.27 -8.23
C GLN A 38 -21.54 -6.24 -7.20
N ARG A 39 -20.67 -5.84 -6.29
CA ARG A 39 -20.96 -4.83 -5.27
C ARG A 39 -21.04 -3.40 -5.84
N GLY A 40 -20.35 -3.15 -6.95
CA GLY A 40 -20.33 -1.85 -7.62
C GLY A 40 -19.49 -0.78 -6.92
N VAL A 41 -18.71 -1.13 -5.91
CA VAL A 41 -17.82 -0.23 -5.15
C VAL A 41 -16.59 -0.98 -4.66
N LEU A 42 -15.41 -0.33 -4.72
CA LEU A 42 -14.17 -0.80 -4.12
C LEU A 42 -14.10 -0.35 -2.66
N LEU A 43 -13.78 -1.25 -1.73
CA LEU A 43 -13.47 -0.92 -0.34
C LEU A 43 -11.96 -0.80 -0.20
N CYS A 44 -11.45 0.40 0.01
CA CYS A 44 -10.01 0.66 0.11
C CYS A 44 -9.66 1.12 1.51
N GLY A 45 -8.78 0.37 2.19
CA GLY A 45 -8.20 0.77 3.46
C GLY A 45 -7.14 1.84 3.26
N THR A 46 -7.28 2.97 3.93
CA THR A 46 -6.31 4.07 3.88
C THR A 46 -6.29 4.83 5.22
N ASP A 47 -5.23 5.56 5.48
CA ASP A 47 -5.17 6.49 6.60
C ASP A 47 -5.94 7.79 6.29
N ASN A 48 -6.24 8.59 7.30
CA ASN A 48 -6.87 9.90 7.15
C ASN A 48 -6.12 11.03 7.88
N THR A 49 -5.00 10.71 8.51
CA THR A 49 -4.19 11.63 9.31
C THR A 49 -2.78 11.82 8.78
N GLU A 50 -2.45 11.20 7.62
CA GLU A 50 -1.11 11.23 7.03
C GLU A 50 -1.05 12.21 5.86
N PRO A 51 -0.57 13.45 6.07
CA PRO A 51 -0.52 14.48 5.03
C PRO A 51 0.34 14.05 3.83
N GLY A 52 -0.21 14.18 2.62
CA GLY A 52 0.45 13.77 1.38
C GLY A 52 0.20 12.33 0.96
N PHE A 53 -0.17 11.43 1.86
CA PHE A 53 -0.48 10.01 1.58
C PHE A 53 -1.96 9.68 1.73
N GLY A 54 -2.49 9.70 2.95
CA GLY A 54 -3.89 9.49 3.26
C GLY A 54 -4.38 10.55 4.25
N TYR A 55 -5.06 11.58 3.76
CA TYR A 55 -5.41 12.75 4.56
C TYR A 55 -6.86 13.19 4.30
N LEU A 56 -7.61 13.43 5.38
CA LEU A 56 -8.90 14.07 5.29
C LEU A 56 -8.72 15.59 5.33
N ASN A 57 -8.85 16.23 4.17
CA ASN A 57 -8.84 17.69 4.09
C ASN A 57 -10.11 18.25 4.74
N THR A 58 -9.98 18.80 5.95
CA THR A 58 -11.11 19.30 6.75
C THR A 58 -11.79 20.51 6.15
N LYS A 59 -11.11 21.24 5.23
CA LYS A 59 -11.70 22.40 4.53
C LYS A 59 -12.60 21.97 3.39
N THR A 60 -12.25 20.91 2.68
CA THR A 60 -12.99 20.40 1.52
C THR A 60 -13.88 19.20 1.83
N GLY A 61 -13.66 18.53 2.96
CA GLY A 61 -14.30 17.26 3.32
C GLY A 61 -13.86 16.08 2.44
N LYS A 62 -12.77 16.20 1.68
CA LYS A 62 -12.31 15.19 0.74
C LYS A 62 -11.09 14.44 1.27
N MET A 63 -11.02 13.16 0.96
CA MET A 63 -9.80 12.38 1.11
C MET A 63 -8.82 12.75 -0.01
N GLU A 64 -7.56 13.02 0.34
CA GLU A 64 -6.50 13.45 -0.56
C GLU A 64 -5.20 12.71 -0.21
N GLY A 65 -4.30 12.53 -1.18
CA GLY A 65 -2.99 11.95 -0.98
C GLY A 65 -2.63 10.88 -2.02
N LEU A 66 -1.37 10.49 -2.04
CA LEU A 66 -0.80 9.49 -2.95
C LEU A 66 -1.54 8.15 -2.82
N ASP A 67 -1.70 7.63 -1.61
CA ASP A 67 -2.40 6.37 -1.34
C ASP A 67 -3.89 6.44 -1.72
N VAL A 68 -4.52 7.60 -1.49
CA VAL A 68 -5.92 7.85 -1.88
C VAL A 68 -6.08 7.82 -3.41
N ASP A 69 -5.10 8.34 -4.14
CA ASP A 69 -5.12 8.28 -5.61
C ASP A 69 -4.89 6.86 -6.14
N TYR A 70 -4.08 6.03 -5.48
CA TYR A 70 -3.97 4.60 -5.79
C TYR A 70 -5.29 3.85 -5.53
N CYS A 71 -6.03 4.19 -4.46
CA CYS A 71 -7.39 3.66 -4.24
C CYS A 71 -8.33 4.03 -5.39
N ARG A 72 -8.31 5.29 -5.84
CA ARG A 72 -9.11 5.77 -7.00
C ARG A 72 -8.69 5.09 -8.29
N ALA A 73 -7.39 4.89 -8.50
CA ALA A 73 -6.85 4.15 -9.64
C ALA A 73 -7.37 2.72 -9.68
N ALA A 74 -7.39 2.03 -8.54
CA ALA A 74 -7.92 0.67 -8.44
C ALA A 74 -9.43 0.62 -8.75
N ALA A 75 -10.22 1.58 -8.27
CA ALA A 75 -11.64 1.68 -8.60
C ALA A 75 -11.85 1.97 -10.10
N ALA A 76 -11.08 2.86 -10.68
CA ALA A 76 -11.12 3.15 -12.12
C ALA A 76 -10.77 1.91 -12.96
N ALA A 77 -9.76 1.13 -12.55
CA ALA A 77 -9.35 -0.09 -13.26
C ALA A 77 -10.44 -1.17 -13.25
N VAL A 78 -11.12 -1.40 -12.13
CA VAL A 78 -12.11 -2.48 -11.99
C VAL A 78 -13.50 -2.06 -12.45
N LEU A 79 -13.91 -0.83 -12.14
CA LEU A 79 -15.29 -0.33 -12.28
C LEU A 79 -15.44 0.77 -13.35
N GLY A 80 -14.33 1.21 -13.96
CA GLY A 80 -14.33 2.30 -14.95
C GLY A 80 -14.58 3.70 -14.37
N ASP A 81 -14.69 3.83 -13.05
CA ASP A 81 -15.07 5.08 -12.38
C ASP A 81 -14.29 5.25 -11.07
N PRO A 82 -13.40 6.26 -10.95
CA PRO A 82 -12.61 6.51 -9.74
C PRO A 82 -13.45 6.94 -8.53
N SER A 83 -14.70 7.37 -8.73
CA SER A 83 -15.58 7.74 -7.63
C SER A 83 -16.23 6.53 -6.94
N LYS A 84 -16.19 5.35 -7.57
CA LYS A 84 -16.69 4.10 -7.02
C LYS A 84 -15.73 3.46 -6.02
N VAL A 85 -15.21 4.26 -5.12
CA VAL A 85 -14.37 3.84 -3.99
C VAL A 85 -15.00 4.31 -2.68
N LYS A 86 -15.02 3.41 -1.70
CA LYS A 86 -15.32 3.74 -0.30
C LYS A 86 -14.02 3.61 0.49
N PHE A 87 -13.56 4.72 1.03
CA PHE A 87 -12.42 4.73 1.95
C PHE A 87 -12.83 4.19 3.31
N VAL A 88 -12.12 3.19 3.78
CA VAL A 88 -12.23 2.63 5.12
C VAL A 88 -10.98 3.07 5.88
N ILE A 89 -11.19 3.80 6.96
CA ILE A 89 -10.06 4.35 7.71
C ILE A 89 -9.43 3.23 8.54
N VAL A 90 -8.14 3.04 8.32
CA VAL A 90 -7.32 2.07 9.04
C VAL A 90 -6.14 2.77 9.71
N THR A 91 -5.58 2.15 10.73
CA THR A 91 -4.36 2.58 11.41
C THR A 91 -3.24 1.58 11.11
N ASP A 92 -2.00 1.92 11.45
CA ASP A 92 -0.86 0.99 11.36
C ASP A 92 -1.13 -0.36 12.03
N LYS A 93 -1.85 -0.34 13.14
CA LYS A 93 -2.20 -1.53 13.90
C LYS A 93 -3.34 -2.34 13.27
N SER A 94 -4.35 -1.68 12.69
CA SER A 94 -5.58 -2.35 12.22
C SER A 94 -5.55 -2.78 10.77
N ARG A 95 -4.74 -2.16 9.91
CA ARG A 95 -4.77 -2.32 8.44
C ARG A 95 -4.66 -3.75 7.94
N PHE A 96 -3.81 -4.58 8.57
CA PHE A 96 -3.66 -5.98 8.17
C PHE A 96 -4.90 -6.80 8.52
N ASN A 97 -5.45 -6.61 9.72
CA ASN A 97 -6.66 -7.30 10.14
C ASN A 97 -7.87 -6.91 9.30
N ALA A 98 -8.04 -5.62 8.98
CA ALA A 98 -9.12 -5.13 8.13
C ALA A 98 -9.11 -5.82 6.75
N LEU A 99 -7.91 -6.05 6.17
CA LEU A 99 -7.79 -6.80 4.92
C LEU A 99 -8.12 -8.29 5.10
N LEU A 100 -7.56 -8.94 6.11
CA LEU A 100 -7.72 -10.39 6.32
C LEU A 100 -9.15 -10.78 6.68
N THR A 101 -9.91 -9.89 7.31
CA THR A 101 -11.33 -10.10 7.64
C THR A 101 -12.28 -9.74 6.49
N GLY A 102 -11.77 -9.18 5.39
CA GLY A 102 -12.57 -8.76 4.25
C GLY A 102 -13.34 -7.44 4.46
N GLU A 103 -12.97 -6.65 5.48
CA GLU A 103 -13.49 -5.30 5.67
C GLU A 103 -13.08 -4.37 4.52
N VAL A 104 -11.90 -4.63 3.94
CA VAL A 104 -11.37 -3.94 2.75
C VAL A 104 -10.87 -4.93 1.70
N ASP A 105 -10.88 -4.53 0.43
CA ASP A 105 -10.42 -5.32 -0.71
C ASP A 105 -8.90 -5.14 -0.94
N VAL A 106 -8.38 -3.98 -0.59
CA VAL A 106 -6.98 -3.57 -0.75
C VAL A 106 -6.66 -2.51 0.29
N VAL A 107 -5.39 -2.41 0.65
CA VAL A 107 -4.88 -1.36 1.54
C VAL A 107 -3.81 -0.56 0.80
N PHE A 108 -3.97 0.77 0.80
CA PHE A 108 -2.94 1.76 0.50
C PHE A 108 -2.89 2.72 1.69
N ALA A 109 -1.91 2.55 2.55
CA ALA A 109 -1.76 3.26 3.83
C ALA A 109 -0.28 3.26 4.24
N HIS A 110 0.58 3.93 3.46
CA HIS A 110 2.03 4.13 3.67
C HIS A 110 2.72 2.95 4.38
N SER A 111 2.47 1.72 3.89
CA SER A 111 2.89 0.51 4.60
C SER A 111 4.27 0.04 4.19
N THR A 112 5.23 0.04 5.12
CA THR A 112 6.57 -0.48 4.89
C THR A 112 6.54 -1.96 4.54
N VAL A 113 7.13 -2.33 3.41
CA VAL A 113 7.35 -3.72 3.00
C VAL A 113 8.41 -4.35 3.87
N THR A 114 8.07 -5.45 4.55
CA THR A 114 9.04 -6.24 5.32
C THR A 114 8.82 -7.73 5.12
N LEU A 115 9.90 -8.50 5.19
CA LEU A 115 9.84 -9.96 5.09
C LEU A 115 8.85 -10.56 6.12
N THR A 116 8.89 -10.08 7.37
CA THR A 116 8.01 -10.57 8.43
C THR A 116 6.54 -10.34 8.10
N ARG A 117 6.18 -9.15 7.61
CA ARG A 117 4.79 -8.84 7.23
C ARG A 117 4.30 -9.74 6.09
N GLU A 118 5.12 -9.93 5.07
CA GLU A 118 4.75 -10.74 3.91
C GLU A 118 4.72 -12.24 4.24
N ALA A 119 5.74 -12.74 4.94
CA ALA A 119 5.89 -14.18 5.20
C ALA A 119 4.98 -14.71 6.31
N SER A 120 4.54 -13.88 7.28
CA SER A 120 3.83 -14.36 8.47
C SER A 120 2.39 -13.86 8.61
N ILE A 121 1.98 -12.79 7.88
CA ILE A 121 0.63 -12.23 8.04
C ILE A 121 -0.36 -12.79 7.00
N GLY A 122 0.12 -13.29 5.85
CA GLY A 122 -0.74 -13.78 4.77
C GLY A 122 -1.20 -12.68 3.80
N VAL A 123 -0.39 -11.64 3.66
CA VAL A 123 -0.59 -10.55 2.70
C VAL A 123 0.47 -10.60 1.60
N SER A 124 0.17 -10.02 0.44
CA SER A 124 1.11 -9.83 -0.66
C SER A 124 1.23 -8.34 -0.95
N PHE A 125 2.46 -7.82 -0.84
CA PHE A 125 2.73 -6.44 -1.17
C PHE A 125 2.73 -6.20 -2.69
N LEU A 126 2.27 -5.03 -3.08
CA LEU A 126 2.32 -4.51 -4.44
C LEU A 126 3.70 -3.89 -4.71
N PRO A 127 4.00 -3.47 -5.95
CA PRO A 127 5.23 -2.72 -6.22
C PRO A 127 5.37 -1.51 -5.32
N ILE A 128 6.61 -1.21 -4.93
CA ILE A 128 6.91 -0.02 -4.14
C ILE A 128 6.36 1.22 -4.85
N ASN A 129 5.55 1.99 -4.15
CA ASN A 129 4.98 3.24 -4.66
C ASN A 129 5.68 4.48 -4.09
N PHE A 130 6.49 4.32 -3.03
CA PHE A 130 7.32 5.38 -2.47
C PHE A 130 8.50 4.79 -1.70
N TYR A 131 9.71 5.23 -1.99
CA TYR A 131 10.93 4.89 -1.25
C TYR A 131 11.16 5.93 -0.17
N ASP A 132 11.08 5.53 1.08
CA ASP A 132 11.26 6.38 2.25
C ASP A 132 12.25 5.78 3.25
N GLY A 133 12.33 6.38 4.40
CA GLY A 133 13.10 5.92 5.54
C GLY A 133 12.62 6.51 6.85
N THR A 134 12.83 5.78 7.93
CA THR A 134 12.50 6.23 9.29
C THR A 134 13.32 7.45 9.66
N GLY A 135 12.64 8.57 9.88
CA GLY A 135 13.19 9.87 10.25
C GLY A 135 12.86 10.28 11.67
N ILE A 136 13.37 11.44 12.05
CA ILE A 136 13.20 12.00 13.39
C ILE A 136 12.93 13.50 13.29
N LEU A 137 11.88 13.96 13.96
CA LEU A 137 11.50 15.36 14.09
C LEU A 137 11.67 15.79 15.55
N VAL A 138 12.38 16.89 15.75
CA VAL A 138 12.63 17.48 17.06
C VAL A 138 12.25 18.95 17.10
N LYS A 139 12.08 19.53 18.28
CA LYS A 139 12.01 20.98 18.44
C LYS A 139 13.42 21.56 18.39
N THR A 140 13.64 22.60 17.59
CA THR A 140 14.95 23.30 17.49
C THR A 140 15.45 23.82 18.85
N ALA A 141 14.52 24.20 19.73
CA ALA A 141 14.85 24.65 21.07
C ALA A 141 15.54 23.60 21.97
N LEU A 142 15.52 22.32 21.58
CA LEU A 142 16.21 21.25 22.30
C LEU A 142 17.71 21.20 21.99
N GLY A 143 18.19 21.87 20.93
CA GLY A 143 19.59 21.84 20.52
C GLY A 143 20.07 20.45 20.10
N VAL A 144 19.17 19.60 19.62
CA VAL A 144 19.45 18.25 19.09
C VAL A 144 19.63 18.35 17.59
N HIS A 145 20.75 17.89 17.05
CA HIS A 145 21.08 17.97 15.63
C HIS A 145 21.39 16.59 15.01
N HIS A 146 21.64 15.59 15.84
CA HIS A 146 21.96 14.23 15.44
C HIS A 146 21.17 13.21 16.26
N VAL A 147 20.92 12.05 15.69
CA VAL A 147 20.25 10.95 16.41
C VAL A 147 21.01 10.52 17.66
N SER A 148 22.36 10.63 17.66
CA SER A 148 23.21 10.34 18.83
C SER A 148 22.88 11.20 20.06
N ASP A 149 22.37 12.40 19.85
CA ASP A 149 22.01 13.34 20.93
C ASP A 149 20.72 12.91 21.68
N LEU A 150 20.00 11.91 21.14
CA LEU A 150 18.75 11.39 21.70
C LEU A 150 18.94 10.23 22.68
N ASN A 151 20.18 9.87 23.05
CA ASN A 151 20.40 8.87 24.09
C ASN A 151 19.81 9.35 25.42
N GLY A 152 18.93 8.56 26.02
CA GLY A 152 18.19 8.93 27.24
C GLY A 152 16.91 9.73 27.02
N ALA A 153 16.62 10.10 25.76
CA ALA A 153 15.41 10.84 25.43
C ALA A 153 14.16 9.94 25.39
N THR A 154 12.99 10.59 25.33
CA THR A 154 11.72 9.94 25.06
C THR A 154 11.38 10.11 23.59
N ILE A 155 11.31 9.00 22.85
CA ILE A 155 10.94 8.95 21.43
C ILE A 155 9.49 8.49 21.29
N CYS A 156 8.71 9.19 20.49
CA CYS A 156 7.35 8.80 20.19
C CYS A 156 7.23 8.26 18.77
N THR A 157 6.51 7.16 18.60
CA THR A 157 6.25 6.51 17.30
C THR A 157 4.83 5.92 17.27
N THR A 158 4.37 5.48 16.09
CA THR A 158 3.04 4.92 15.90
C THR A 158 3.04 3.42 16.19
N GLN A 159 2.07 2.95 16.98
CA GLN A 159 1.93 1.55 17.35
C GLN A 159 1.65 0.67 16.13
N GLY A 160 2.42 -0.42 15.96
CA GLY A 160 2.31 -1.35 14.83
C GLY A 160 3.00 -0.86 13.56
N SER A 161 3.69 0.28 13.62
CA SER A 161 4.46 0.83 12.49
C SER A 161 5.77 0.09 12.27
N GLY A 162 6.38 0.30 11.08
CA GLY A 162 7.77 -0.10 10.83
C GLY A 162 8.75 0.68 11.70
N THR A 163 8.44 1.92 11.99
CA THR A 163 9.25 2.83 12.81
C THR A 163 9.39 2.37 14.26
N GLU A 164 8.33 1.80 14.87
CA GLU A 164 8.40 1.19 16.19
C GLU A 164 9.47 0.08 16.24
N ILE A 165 9.48 -0.78 15.21
CA ILE A 165 10.45 -1.87 15.09
C ILE A 165 11.86 -1.31 14.84
N ALA A 166 11.99 -0.31 13.97
CA ALA A 166 13.27 0.35 13.67
C ALA A 166 13.90 0.94 14.94
N TRP A 167 13.13 1.65 15.76
CA TRP A 167 13.61 2.19 17.02
C TRP A 167 13.98 1.12 18.05
N ALA A 168 13.19 0.05 18.18
CA ALA A 168 13.55 -1.06 19.07
C ALA A 168 14.89 -1.70 18.67
N ASN A 169 15.12 -1.88 17.38
CA ASN A 169 16.37 -2.41 16.84
C ASN A 169 17.53 -1.42 17.02
N TYR A 170 17.31 -0.13 16.73
CA TYR A 170 18.31 0.92 16.89
C TYR A 170 18.76 1.06 18.35
N ALA A 171 17.81 1.15 19.28
CA ALA A 171 18.10 1.23 20.71
C ALA A 171 18.87 0.02 21.22
N LYS A 172 18.54 -1.18 20.75
CA LYS A 172 19.26 -2.41 21.06
C LYS A 172 20.69 -2.39 20.52
N ALA A 173 20.87 -2.02 19.26
CA ALA A 173 22.19 -2.00 18.59
C ALA A 173 23.16 -0.98 19.25
N HIS A 174 22.62 0.10 19.80
CA HIS A 174 23.42 1.16 20.46
C HIS A 174 23.45 1.07 21.98
N ASN A 175 22.89 0.00 22.59
CA ASN A 175 22.79 -0.19 24.04
C ASN A 175 21.98 0.90 24.76
N TRP A 176 20.93 1.44 24.12
CA TRP A 176 20.07 2.49 24.66
C TRP A 176 18.81 1.96 25.36
N ASN A 177 18.59 0.66 25.40
CA ASN A 177 17.36 0.05 25.94
C ASN A 177 17.07 0.43 27.42
N SER A 178 18.10 0.71 28.18
CA SER A 178 17.96 1.11 29.60
C SER A 178 17.81 2.62 29.81
N THR A 179 18.10 3.42 28.81
CA THR A 179 18.14 4.89 28.90
C THR A 179 17.05 5.57 28.09
N THR A 180 16.81 5.12 26.85
CA THR A 180 15.85 5.72 25.93
C THR A 180 14.47 5.08 26.09
N LYS A 181 13.42 5.89 26.18
CA LYS A 181 12.02 5.44 26.26
C LYS A 181 11.37 5.55 24.88
N ILE A 182 10.69 4.49 24.47
CA ILE A 182 9.87 4.49 23.26
C ILE A 182 8.40 4.48 23.71
N LEU A 183 7.66 5.53 23.35
CA LEU A 183 6.22 5.64 23.60
C LEU A 183 5.48 5.50 22.29
N THR A 184 4.41 4.69 22.29
CA THR A 184 3.60 4.46 21.11
C THR A 184 2.23 5.11 21.20
N TYR A 185 1.75 5.63 20.08
CA TYR A 185 0.45 6.27 19.93
C TYR A 185 -0.33 5.61 18.78
N GLN A 186 -1.62 5.94 18.64
CA GLN A 186 -2.47 5.29 17.64
C GLN A 186 -2.26 5.83 16.23
N ASN A 187 -1.89 7.10 16.09
CA ASN A 187 -1.69 7.78 14.80
C ASN A 187 -0.72 8.96 14.96
N ASP A 188 -0.30 9.51 13.84
CA ASP A 188 0.69 10.58 13.76
C ASP A 188 0.19 11.92 14.30
N GLU A 189 -1.13 12.19 14.26
CA GLU A 189 -1.70 13.38 14.91
C GLU A 189 -1.45 13.39 16.41
N GLN A 190 -1.62 12.23 17.08
CA GLN A 190 -1.32 12.09 18.50
C GLN A 190 0.18 12.17 18.79
N LEU A 191 1.03 11.66 17.88
CA LEU A 191 2.49 11.82 17.97
C LEU A 191 2.88 13.30 17.96
N PHE A 192 2.36 14.04 16.99
CA PHE A 192 2.68 15.46 16.84
C PHE A 192 2.19 16.28 18.03
N ALA A 193 0.99 15.97 18.55
CA ALA A 193 0.48 16.58 19.78
C ALA A 193 1.37 16.26 21.00
N ALA A 194 1.91 15.04 21.09
CA ALA A 194 2.81 14.63 22.17
C ALA A 194 4.18 15.35 22.08
N LEU A 195 4.73 15.53 20.87
CA LEU A 195 5.93 16.35 20.64
C LEU A 195 5.68 17.81 21.06
N ASN A 196 4.56 18.39 20.63
CA ASN A 196 4.22 19.78 20.92
C ASN A 196 4.03 20.04 22.41
N SER A 197 3.41 19.10 23.13
CA SER A 197 3.21 19.19 24.59
C SER A 197 4.46 18.86 25.43
N GLY A 198 5.56 18.41 24.79
CA GLY A 198 6.80 18.02 25.48
C GLY A 198 6.73 16.65 26.17
N ARG A 199 5.72 15.82 25.87
CA ARG A 199 5.67 14.43 26.34
C ARG A 199 6.74 13.57 25.68
N CYS A 200 7.17 13.95 24.48
CA CYS A 200 8.27 13.36 23.75
C CYS A 200 9.33 14.42 23.44
N ASN A 201 10.58 13.99 23.42
CA ASN A 201 11.68 14.82 22.94
C ASN A 201 11.76 14.78 21.41
N ALA A 202 11.39 13.64 20.81
CA ALA A 202 11.37 13.43 19.37
C ALA A 202 10.11 12.68 18.94
N MET A 203 9.57 13.05 17.77
CA MET A 203 8.59 12.31 17.00
C MET A 203 9.33 11.55 15.91
N SER A 204 9.02 10.28 15.72
CA SER A 204 9.62 9.48 14.66
C SER A 204 8.56 8.71 13.88
N THR A 205 8.60 8.91 12.58
CA THR A 205 7.82 8.22 11.55
C THR A 205 8.61 8.31 10.22
N ASP A 206 7.98 8.05 9.09
CA ASP A 206 8.63 8.19 7.77
C ASP A 206 9.04 9.66 7.49
N LYS A 207 10.17 9.87 6.82
CA LYS A 207 10.69 11.22 6.56
C LYS A 207 9.72 12.10 5.78
N SER A 208 9.02 11.51 4.82
CA SER A 208 7.99 12.20 4.04
C SER A 208 6.83 12.69 4.91
N ALA A 209 6.38 11.86 5.85
CA ALA A 209 5.38 12.20 6.85
C ALA A 209 5.85 13.36 7.73
N LEU A 210 7.09 13.30 8.23
CA LEU A 210 7.68 14.38 9.02
C LEU A 210 7.74 15.69 8.26
N ALA A 211 8.04 15.65 6.95
CA ALA A 211 7.99 16.84 6.10
C ALA A 211 6.58 17.42 6.04
N GLY A 212 5.56 16.55 5.94
CA GLY A 212 4.15 16.92 5.99
C GLY A 212 3.77 17.61 7.31
N TRP A 213 4.10 17.00 8.43
CA TRP A 213 3.82 17.55 9.76
C TRP A 213 4.54 18.86 10.02
N LYS A 214 5.83 18.94 9.64
CA LYS A 214 6.61 20.19 9.74
C LYS A 214 6.02 21.28 8.85
N GLY A 215 5.71 20.96 7.58
CA GLY A 215 5.19 21.95 6.62
C GLY A 215 3.84 22.53 7.00
N ASN A 216 2.99 21.78 7.69
CA ASN A 216 1.68 22.23 8.16
C ASN A 216 1.71 22.78 9.60
N ALA A 217 2.86 22.78 10.28
CA ALA A 217 2.97 23.33 11.64
C ALA A 217 2.74 24.84 11.65
N PRO A 218 2.20 25.40 12.76
CA PRO A 218 2.05 26.85 12.90
C PRO A 218 3.37 27.63 12.79
N ASP A 219 4.47 27.02 13.25
CA ASP A 219 5.85 27.53 13.07
C ASP A 219 6.77 26.39 12.60
N PRO A 220 6.92 26.21 11.28
CA PRO A 220 7.82 25.17 10.74
C PRO A 220 9.30 25.38 11.12
N LYS A 221 9.73 26.59 11.44
CA LYS A 221 11.12 26.89 11.83
C LYS A 221 11.47 26.44 13.25
N ALA A 222 10.46 26.27 14.09
CA ALA A 222 10.63 25.72 15.44
C ALA A 222 10.85 24.20 15.44
N LEU A 223 10.83 23.55 14.26
CA LEU A 223 10.97 22.11 14.10
C LEU A 223 12.14 21.80 13.15
N GLU A 224 12.87 20.73 13.47
CA GLU A 224 13.99 20.22 12.67
C GLU A 224 13.80 18.72 12.42
N ILE A 225 13.92 18.31 11.14
CA ILE A 225 14.06 16.91 10.77
C ILE A 225 15.55 16.60 10.78
N LEU A 226 15.96 15.62 11.60
CA LEU A 226 17.36 15.24 11.69
C LEU A 226 17.86 14.64 10.36
N PRO A 227 19.14 14.82 10.03
CA PRO A 227 19.69 14.38 8.73
C PRO A 227 19.71 12.86 8.56
N GLU A 228 19.83 12.12 9.67
CA GLU A 228 19.95 10.67 9.61
C GLU A 228 18.65 9.98 9.23
N THR A 229 18.79 8.79 8.67
CA THR A 229 17.72 7.81 8.43
C THR A 229 18.10 6.53 9.17
N ILE A 230 17.33 6.14 10.18
CA ILE A 230 17.71 5.00 11.03
C ILE A 230 17.34 3.64 10.43
N ASP A 231 16.38 3.61 9.49
CA ASP A 231 16.03 2.39 8.73
C ASP A 231 15.38 2.77 7.40
N LYS A 232 15.33 1.81 6.46
CA LYS A 232 14.65 1.94 5.17
C LYS A 232 13.15 1.69 5.33
N SER A 233 12.33 2.52 4.69
CA SER A 233 10.88 2.36 4.62
C SER A 233 10.42 2.33 3.16
N PRO A 234 10.59 1.22 2.41
CA PRO A 234 9.96 1.09 1.10
C PRO A 234 8.46 0.89 1.31
N LEU A 235 7.64 1.84 0.85
CA LEU A 235 6.20 1.85 1.03
C LEU A 235 5.48 1.21 -0.14
N ALA A 236 4.42 0.44 0.15
CA ALA A 236 3.56 -0.15 -0.87
C ALA A 236 2.16 -0.44 -0.34
N GLY A 237 1.19 -0.50 -1.25
CA GLY A 237 -0.08 -1.12 -0.96
C GLY A 237 0.05 -2.65 -0.82
N PHE A 238 -0.99 -3.30 -0.31
CA PHE A 238 -1.00 -4.76 -0.18
C PHE A 238 -2.41 -5.34 -0.28
N THR A 239 -2.48 -6.61 -0.64
CA THR A 239 -3.71 -7.40 -0.78
C THR A 239 -3.56 -8.74 -0.06
N VAL A 240 -4.63 -9.52 0.00
CA VAL A 240 -4.56 -10.91 0.48
C VAL A 240 -3.69 -11.76 -0.45
N SER A 241 -2.93 -12.70 0.10
CA SER A 241 -2.03 -13.57 -0.68
C SER A 241 -2.76 -14.71 -1.42
N ASN A 242 -4.02 -15.00 -1.09
CA ASN A 242 -4.79 -16.12 -1.62
C ASN A 242 -5.61 -15.77 -2.89
N ASP A 243 -5.52 -14.54 -3.42
CA ASP A 243 -6.12 -14.16 -4.71
C ASP A 243 -5.06 -13.62 -5.68
N PRO A 244 -4.36 -14.51 -6.41
CA PRO A 244 -3.31 -14.11 -7.34
C PRO A 244 -3.81 -13.28 -8.54
N LYS A 245 -5.09 -13.39 -8.93
CA LYS A 245 -5.67 -12.57 -10.00
C LYS A 245 -5.82 -11.12 -9.55
N TRP A 246 -6.35 -10.92 -8.36
CA TRP A 246 -6.48 -9.59 -7.76
C TRP A 246 -5.12 -8.93 -7.56
N HIS A 247 -4.17 -9.65 -6.95
CA HIS A 247 -2.79 -9.18 -6.79
C HIS A 247 -2.15 -8.82 -8.14
N THR A 248 -2.29 -9.67 -9.16
CA THR A 248 -1.72 -9.41 -10.48
C THR A 248 -2.30 -8.15 -11.11
N LEU A 249 -3.63 -7.95 -11.06
CA LEU A 249 -4.25 -6.72 -11.57
C LEU A 249 -3.68 -5.48 -10.89
N LEU A 250 -3.65 -5.45 -9.56
CA LEU A 250 -3.15 -4.30 -8.81
C LEU A 250 -1.66 -4.05 -9.02
N ARG A 251 -0.88 -5.12 -9.12
CA ARG A 251 0.54 -5.02 -9.45
C ARG A 251 0.76 -4.33 -10.80
N TRP A 252 0.05 -4.75 -11.84
CA TRP A 252 0.14 -4.15 -13.16
C TRP A 252 -0.50 -2.76 -13.21
N LEU A 253 -1.48 -2.46 -12.37
CA LEU A 253 -1.97 -1.10 -12.16
C LEU A 253 -0.85 -0.17 -11.67
N CYS A 254 -0.10 -0.57 -10.64
CA CYS A 254 1.03 0.22 -10.14
C CYS A 254 2.07 0.46 -11.25
N PHE A 255 2.40 -0.58 -12.02
CA PHE A 255 3.32 -0.44 -13.15
C PHE A 255 2.75 0.41 -14.29
N ALA A 256 1.42 0.40 -14.51
CA ALA A 256 0.79 1.25 -15.51
C ALA A 256 0.98 2.74 -15.23
N LEU A 257 0.90 3.15 -13.98
CA LEU A 257 1.13 4.54 -13.59
C LEU A 257 2.57 4.99 -13.88
N ILE A 258 3.55 4.13 -13.60
CA ILE A 258 4.98 4.39 -13.87
C ILE A 258 5.25 4.36 -15.39
N GLN A 259 4.73 3.36 -16.11
CA GLN A 259 4.91 3.25 -17.55
C GLN A 259 4.30 4.44 -18.32
N ALA A 260 3.15 4.92 -17.88
CA ALA A 260 2.52 6.09 -18.48
C ALA A 260 3.42 7.33 -18.35
N GLU A 261 4.05 7.54 -17.20
CA GLU A 261 5.00 8.63 -17.01
C GLU A 261 6.23 8.47 -17.90
N GLU A 262 6.84 7.28 -17.91
CA GLU A 262 7.99 6.96 -18.77
C GLU A 262 7.70 7.21 -20.26
N SER A 263 6.47 6.96 -20.68
CA SER A 263 6.00 7.18 -22.06
C SER A 263 5.51 8.61 -22.32
N GLY A 264 5.58 9.53 -21.35
CA GLY A 264 5.06 10.90 -21.48
C GLY A 264 3.53 10.98 -21.60
N ILE A 265 2.81 9.93 -21.17
CA ILE A 265 1.35 9.87 -21.21
C ILE A 265 0.79 10.41 -19.91
N THR A 266 -0.06 11.44 -20.01
CA THR A 266 -0.66 12.17 -18.88
C THR A 266 -2.17 12.09 -18.90
N SER A 267 -2.82 12.55 -17.82
CA SER A 267 -4.27 12.67 -17.74
C SER A 267 -4.86 13.56 -18.84
N GLU A 268 -4.10 14.53 -19.32
CA GLU A 268 -4.54 15.47 -20.38
C GLU A 268 -4.40 14.86 -21.78
N ASN A 269 -3.35 14.07 -22.04
CA ASN A 269 -3.01 13.63 -23.39
C ASN A 269 -3.36 12.15 -23.69
N VAL A 270 -3.69 11.31 -22.69
CA VAL A 270 -3.97 9.88 -22.86
C VAL A 270 -4.99 9.59 -23.96
N ALA A 271 -6.07 10.38 -24.04
CA ALA A 271 -7.09 10.19 -25.06
C ALA A 271 -6.60 10.53 -26.50
N LYS A 272 -5.64 11.44 -26.62
CA LYS A 272 -4.98 11.76 -27.88
C LYS A 272 -4.06 10.61 -28.27
N TYR A 273 -3.20 10.12 -27.39
CA TYR A 273 -2.32 8.98 -27.65
C TYR A 273 -3.10 7.74 -28.09
N ALA A 274 -4.22 7.43 -27.41
CA ALA A 274 -5.08 6.31 -27.78
C ALA A 274 -5.64 6.39 -29.21
N LYS A 275 -5.88 7.61 -29.70
CA LYS A 275 -6.45 7.83 -31.04
C LYS A 275 -5.40 7.96 -32.16
N THR A 276 -4.23 8.50 -31.86
CA THR A 276 -3.29 8.98 -32.88
C THR A 276 -1.92 8.33 -32.83
N SER A 277 -1.60 7.49 -31.83
CA SER A 277 -0.29 6.83 -31.75
C SER A 277 -0.21 5.70 -32.78
N ASP A 278 0.84 5.71 -33.59
CA ASP A 278 1.18 4.63 -34.52
C ASP A 278 2.17 3.63 -33.89
N ASP A 279 2.64 3.90 -32.65
CA ASP A 279 3.52 3.01 -31.91
C ASP A 279 2.75 1.77 -31.42
N PRO A 280 3.09 0.55 -31.90
CA PRO A 280 2.41 -0.67 -31.48
C PRO A 280 2.51 -0.96 -30.00
N TYR A 281 3.60 -0.53 -29.34
CA TYR A 281 3.77 -0.67 -27.89
C TYR A 281 2.75 0.19 -27.14
N ILE A 282 2.64 1.46 -27.51
CA ILE A 282 1.67 2.40 -26.90
C ILE A 282 0.24 1.96 -27.17
N GLN A 283 -0.06 1.48 -28.39
CA GLN A 283 -1.39 0.95 -28.72
C GLN A 283 -1.77 -0.26 -27.85
N LYS A 284 -0.84 -1.21 -27.61
CA LYS A 284 -1.06 -2.35 -26.72
C LYS A 284 -1.21 -1.90 -25.27
N PHE A 285 -0.32 -1.01 -24.80
CA PHE A 285 -0.34 -0.47 -23.44
C PHE A 285 -1.67 0.22 -23.12
N LEU A 286 -2.18 1.04 -24.03
CA LEU A 286 -3.45 1.74 -23.88
C LEU A 286 -4.68 0.86 -24.18
N GLY A 287 -4.51 -0.40 -24.57
CA GLY A 287 -5.62 -1.31 -24.88
C GLY A 287 -6.39 -0.98 -26.16
N VAL A 288 -5.77 -0.24 -27.09
CA VAL A 288 -6.31 0.03 -28.44
C VAL A 288 -6.21 -1.24 -29.27
N ASN A 289 -5.04 -1.87 -29.25
CA ASN A 289 -4.76 -3.15 -29.88
C ASN A 289 -4.16 -4.09 -28.85
N GLY A 290 -4.88 -5.16 -28.50
CA GLY A 290 -4.40 -6.13 -27.50
C GLY A 290 -5.50 -6.58 -26.54
N ASN A 291 -5.11 -7.39 -25.57
CA ASN A 291 -6.04 -8.01 -24.64
C ASN A 291 -5.60 -7.96 -23.17
N PHE A 292 -4.67 -7.07 -22.79
CA PHE A 292 -4.14 -7.01 -21.44
C PHE A 292 -5.24 -6.84 -20.37
N GLY A 293 -6.18 -5.92 -20.59
CA GLY A 293 -7.31 -5.76 -19.69
C GLY A 293 -8.14 -7.05 -19.56
N LYS A 294 -8.40 -7.75 -20.67
CA LYS A 294 -9.11 -9.04 -20.64
C LYS A 294 -8.33 -10.11 -19.87
N LEU A 295 -7.01 -10.19 -20.03
CA LEU A 295 -6.16 -11.12 -19.28
C LEU A 295 -6.20 -10.83 -17.77
N LEU A 296 -6.30 -9.56 -17.40
CA LEU A 296 -6.40 -9.09 -16.02
C LEU A 296 -7.85 -9.11 -15.48
N GLY A 297 -8.84 -9.45 -16.31
CA GLY A 297 -10.24 -9.52 -15.91
C GLY A 297 -10.95 -8.16 -15.82
N VAL A 298 -10.44 -7.13 -16.52
CA VAL A 298 -11.01 -5.78 -16.57
C VAL A 298 -11.24 -5.30 -18.01
N ALA A 299 -11.70 -4.08 -18.20
CA ALA A 299 -11.90 -3.48 -19.52
C ALA A 299 -10.58 -3.43 -20.32
N PRO A 300 -10.61 -3.62 -21.65
CA PRO A 300 -9.40 -3.57 -22.47
C PRO A 300 -8.61 -2.26 -22.33
N ASP A 301 -9.32 -1.16 -22.20
CA ASP A 301 -8.83 0.22 -22.09
C ASP A 301 -8.63 0.70 -20.65
N PHE A 302 -8.55 -0.23 -19.68
CA PHE A 302 -8.46 0.14 -18.24
C PHE A 302 -7.31 1.11 -17.94
N VAL A 303 -6.17 1.01 -18.66
CA VAL A 303 -5.05 1.95 -18.50
C VAL A 303 -5.48 3.37 -18.86
N GLN A 304 -6.22 3.56 -19.97
CA GLN A 304 -6.73 4.88 -20.35
C GLN A 304 -7.66 5.44 -19.27
N LEU A 305 -8.56 4.61 -18.75
CA LEU A 305 -9.51 5.00 -17.69
C LEU A 305 -8.76 5.43 -16.42
N VAL A 306 -7.74 4.67 -16.03
CA VAL A 306 -6.91 4.96 -14.86
C VAL A 306 -6.14 6.27 -15.04
N ILE A 307 -5.37 6.40 -16.14
CA ILE A 307 -4.56 7.60 -16.37
C ILE A 307 -5.43 8.83 -16.55
N LYS A 308 -6.59 8.71 -17.20
CA LYS A 308 -7.54 9.81 -17.29
C LYS A 308 -8.09 10.24 -15.94
N ALA A 309 -8.27 9.30 -15.03
CA ALA A 309 -8.88 9.51 -13.71
C ALA A 309 -7.90 10.15 -12.70
N VAL A 310 -6.69 9.64 -12.62
CA VAL A 310 -5.72 9.99 -11.56
C VAL A 310 -4.39 10.53 -12.10
N GLY A 311 -4.15 10.48 -13.40
CA GLY A 311 -2.86 10.82 -14.01
C GLY A 311 -1.86 9.65 -13.94
N ASN A 312 -0.65 9.91 -14.41
CA ASN A 312 0.49 9.01 -14.26
C ASN A 312 1.14 9.16 -12.87
N TYR A 313 2.19 8.37 -12.59
CA TYR A 313 2.85 8.42 -11.27
C TYR A 313 3.43 9.80 -10.96
N GLY A 314 4.04 10.50 -11.93
CA GLY A 314 4.57 11.85 -11.75
C GLY A 314 3.48 12.85 -11.38
N GLU A 315 2.32 12.82 -12.09
CA GLU A 315 1.19 13.68 -11.78
C GLU A 315 0.63 13.42 -10.38
N ILE A 316 0.56 12.15 -9.97
CA ILE A 316 0.12 11.76 -8.61
C ILE A 316 1.12 12.27 -7.57
N TYR A 317 2.42 12.07 -7.81
CA TYR A 317 3.48 12.50 -6.91
C TYR A 317 3.47 14.03 -6.74
N ASP A 318 3.52 14.77 -7.85
CA ASP A 318 3.62 16.24 -7.85
C ASP A 318 2.43 16.90 -7.16
N ARG A 319 1.23 16.37 -7.38
CA ARG A 319 -0.01 16.88 -6.78
C ARG A 319 -0.06 16.69 -5.27
N ASN A 320 0.48 15.56 -4.77
CA ASN A 320 0.33 15.16 -3.38
C ASN A 320 1.56 15.47 -2.51
N LEU A 321 2.77 15.41 -3.06
CA LEU A 321 4.03 15.49 -2.31
C LEU A 321 5.02 16.49 -2.91
N GLY A 322 4.87 16.84 -4.18
CA GLY A 322 5.84 17.56 -4.99
C GLY A 322 6.16 18.96 -4.50
N PRO A 323 7.08 19.66 -5.19
CA PRO A 323 7.65 20.93 -4.75
C PRO A 323 6.64 22.07 -4.59
N ASN A 324 5.49 21.97 -5.24
CA ASN A 324 4.40 22.96 -5.14
C ASN A 324 3.42 22.68 -4.00
N THR A 325 3.62 21.64 -3.22
CA THR A 325 2.83 21.31 -2.03
C THR A 325 3.48 21.88 -0.77
N PRO A 326 2.76 21.94 0.36
CA PRO A 326 3.39 22.31 1.64
C PRO A 326 4.52 21.38 2.08
N TYR A 327 4.62 20.19 1.50
CA TYR A 327 5.61 19.18 1.82
C TYR A 327 6.92 19.38 1.06
N ALA A 328 6.83 19.93 -0.15
CA ALA A 328 7.96 20.29 -1.01
C ALA A 328 9.01 19.19 -1.16
N ILE A 329 8.57 17.95 -1.34
CA ILE A 329 9.47 16.80 -1.46
C ILE A 329 9.94 16.71 -2.92
N GLU A 330 11.23 17.04 -3.13
CA GLU A 330 11.85 16.96 -4.43
C GLU A 330 12.00 15.50 -4.88
N ARG A 331 11.55 15.22 -6.10
CA ARG A 331 11.64 13.90 -6.70
C ARG A 331 12.96 13.69 -7.46
N LYS A 332 13.46 14.77 -8.09
CA LYS A 332 14.72 14.74 -8.84
C LYS A 332 15.90 14.38 -7.94
N GLY A 333 16.69 13.40 -8.36
CA GLY A 333 17.84 12.92 -7.59
C GLY A 333 17.47 12.03 -6.38
N SER A 334 16.19 11.69 -6.20
CA SER A 334 15.72 10.76 -5.16
C SER A 334 15.50 9.36 -5.74
N LEU A 335 15.32 8.37 -4.86
CA LEU A 335 14.94 7.01 -5.26
C LEU A 335 13.55 6.97 -5.91
N ASN A 336 12.71 7.98 -5.69
CA ASN A 336 11.37 8.09 -6.25
C ASN A 336 11.33 8.67 -7.67
N ALA A 337 12.47 9.05 -8.24
CA ALA A 337 12.59 9.41 -9.65
C ALA A 337 12.44 8.17 -10.54
N LEU A 338 12.09 8.37 -11.81
CA LEU A 338 12.13 7.30 -12.81
C LEU A 338 13.55 6.71 -12.92
N TRP A 339 13.64 5.45 -13.31
CA TRP A 339 14.92 4.79 -13.53
C TRP A 339 15.75 5.49 -14.63
N THR A 340 15.10 6.10 -15.61
CA THR A 340 15.73 6.94 -16.66
C THR A 340 16.41 8.19 -16.08
N ASP A 341 15.95 8.64 -14.91
CA ASP A 341 16.48 9.81 -14.19
C ASP A 341 17.33 9.40 -12.98
N GLY A 342 17.74 8.13 -12.91
CA GLY A 342 18.61 7.58 -11.87
C GLY A 342 17.88 7.14 -10.59
N GLY A 343 16.54 7.10 -10.57
CA GLY A 343 15.74 6.58 -9.47
C GLY A 343 15.44 5.09 -9.57
N LEU A 344 14.50 4.62 -8.79
CA LEU A 344 14.07 3.22 -8.71
C LEU A 344 12.64 2.98 -9.20
N MET A 345 11.93 4.02 -9.67
CA MET A 345 10.61 3.84 -10.24
C MET A 345 10.73 3.24 -11.64
N TYR A 346 10.39 1.97 -11.75
CA TYR A 346 10.63 1.13 -12.92
C TYR A 346 9.41 0.25 -13.22
N SER A 347 8.95 0.25 -14.46
CA SER A 347 7.90 -0.65 -14.95
C SER A 347 8.51 -1.80 -15.77
N PRO A 348 8.11 -3.05 -15.56
CA PRO A 348 8.41 -4.12 -16.50
C PRO A 348 7.74 -3.85 -17.85
N PRO A 349 8.28 -4.45 -18.96
CA PRO A 349 7.72 -4.24 -20.31
C PRO A 349 6.30 -4.79 -20.46
N TRP A 350 5.51 -4.13 -21.32
CA TRP A 350 4.12 -4.46 -21.64
C TRP A 350 4.01 -5.17 -23.01
N TYR A 351 4.40 -6.46 -23.04
CA TYR A 351 4.26 -7.30 -24.27
C TYR A 351 4.04 -8.77 -23.96
#